data_96081156986c55842b98544638e1e785
#
_entry.id   96081156986c55842b98544638e1e785
#
_cell.length_a   1.000
_cell.length_b   1.000
_cell.length_c   1.000
_cell.angle_alpha   90.00
_cell.angle_beta   90.00
_cell.angle_gamma   90.00
#
_symmetry.space_group_name_H-M   'P 1'
#
loop_
_entity.id
_entity.type
_entity.pdbx_description
1 polymer ?
#
loop_
_entity_poly.entity_id
_entity_poly.type
_entity_poly.pdbx_seq_one_letter_code
_entity_poly.pdbx_strand_id
1 'polypeptide(L)'
;LIKEKTTKSITAKHLKNFNIKQPMPIKDYIKRPEANLRNVLEKTENLPKDHKSEKWSFLEALDDLETEIKYEGYVKRHLQEIKKQEDNENLKIDKNTNYSLFSSLSNEAIEKLSLVKPETFGQAGRISGVSPSDISTLMIYLLKN
;
A
#
# COMPACT_ATOMS: atom_id res chain seq x y z
N LEU A 1 4.08 29.19 -3.91
CA LEU A 1 4.95 29.40 -2.73
C LEU A 1 4.96 28.21 -1.77
N ILE A 2 3.78 27.72 -1.29
CA ILE A 2 3.72 26.59 -0.34
C ILE A 2 4.07 25.26 -1.04
N LYS A 3 3.55 25.00 -2.25
CA LYS A 3 3.91 23.80 -3.06
C LYS A 3 5.41 23.68 -3.30
N GLU A 4 6.12 24.78 -3.53
CA GLU A 4 7.58 24.79 -3.67
C GLU A 4 8.30 24.35 -2.37
N LYS A 5 7.72 24.66 -1.21
CA LYS A 5 8.29 24.24 0.08
C LYS A 5 8.22 22.72 0.27
N THR A 6 7.22 22.05 -0.28
CA THR A 6 7.09 20.60 -0.20
C THR A 6 8.07 19.84 -1.10
N THR A 7 8.68 20.49 -2.09
CA THR A 7 9.75 19.91 -2.91
C THR A 7 11.10 19.87 -2.19
N LYS A 8 11.25 20.65 -1.11
CA LYS A 8 12.45 20.62 -0.28
C LYS A 8 12.54 19.28 0.47
N SER A 9 13.75 18.91 0.84
CA SER A 9 14.01 17.65 1.56
C SER A 9 14.13 17.87 3.07
N ILE A 10 13.67 16.91 3.83
CA ILE A 10 14.06 16.75 5.23
C ILE A 10 15.52 16.33 5.22
N THR A 11 16.40 17.21 5.68
CA THR A 11 17.84 17.00 5.64
C THR A 11 18.34 16.13 6.79
N ALA A 12 19.60 15.71 6.73
CA ALA A 12 20.24 14.90 7.77
C ALA A 12 20.12 15.49 9.18
N LYS A 13 20.09 16.83 9.31
CA LYS A 13 19.90 17.58 10.56
C LYS A 13 18.57 17.25 11.26
N HIS A 14 17.54 16.88 10.51
CA HIS A 14 16.18 16.70 11.01
C HIS A 14 15.75 15.23 11.13
N LEU A 15 16.59 14.25 10.74
CA LEU A 15 16.21 12.83 10.68
C LEU A 15 15.65 12.30 12.01
N LYS A 16 16.28 12.67 13.12
CA LYS A 16 15.83 12.24 14.46
C LYS A 16 14.44 12.76 14.82
N ASN A 17 14.11 14.00 14.40
CA ASN A 17 12.82 14.63 14.71
C ASN A 17 11.65 13.96 14.01
N PHE A 18 11.92 13.23 12.93
CA PHE A 18 10.91 12.58 12.09
C PHE A 18 11.04 11.04 12.07
N ASN A 19 11.94 10.48 12.87
CA ASN A 19 12.20 9.04 12.94
C ASN A 19 12.41 8.41 11.54
N ILE A 20 13.25 9.06 10.72
CA ILE A 20 13.62 8.58 9.38
C ILE A 20 15.11 8.29 9.31
N LYS A 21 15.48 7.30 8.49
CA LYS A 21 16.88 6.82 8.40
C LYS A 21 17.73 7.61 7.40
N GLN A 22 17.10 8.24 6.42
CA GLN A 22 17.77 8.97 5.34
C GLN A 22 16.97 10.21 4.91
N PRO A 23 17.64 11.23 4.36
CA PRO A 23 16.96 12.41 3.81
C PRO A 23 15.91 12.02 2.76
N MET A 24 14.76 12.71 2.77
CA MET A 24 13.68 12.50 1.81
C MET A 24 12.91 13.80 1.56
N PRO A 25 12.25 13.95 0.40
CA PRO A 25 11.38 15.09 0.13
C PRO A 25 10.26 15.20 1.18
N ILE A 26 9.92 16.42 1.57
CA ILE A 26 8.81 16.70 2.49
C ILE A 26 7.51 16.10 1.92
N LYS A 27 7.25 16.26 0.61
CA LYS A 27 6.08 15.68 -0.07
C LYS A 27 5.95 14.16 0.17
N ASP A 28 7.07 13.43 0.14
CA ASP A 28 7.03 11.98 0.32
C ASP A 28 6.83 11.59 1.79
N TYR A 29 7.34 12.39 2.72
CA TYR A 29 7.08 12.18 4.14
C TYR A 29 5.60 12.41 4.48
N ILE A 30 4.96 13.45 3.91
CA ILE A 30 3.55 13.80 4.16
C ILE A 30 2.56 12.73 3.68
N LYS A 31 2.93 11.86 2.75
CA LYS A 31 2.10 10.71 2.34
C LYS A 31 1.82 9.70 3.46
N ARG A 32 2.53 9.79 4.59
CA ARG A 32 2.29 8.95 5.76
C ARG A 32 1.05 9.42 6.51
N PRO A 33 0.19 8.52 7.00
CA PRO A 33 -1.03 8.89 7.72
C PRO A 33 -0.78 9.80 8.93
N GLU A 34 0.27 9.53 9.69
CA GLU A 34 0.66 10.24 10.90
C GLU A 34 1.34 11.59 10.65
N ALA A 35 1.76 11.87 9.42
CA ALA A 35 2.48 13.08 9.10
C ALA A 35 1.52 14.29 8.99
N ASN A 36 1.99 15.44 9.47
CA ASN A 36 1.29 16.72 9.35
C ASN A 36 2.19 17.76 8.69
N LEU A 37 1.72 18.38 7.61
CA LEU A 37 2.51 19.30 6.80
C LEU A 37 2.98 20.52 7.59
N ARG A 38 2.11 21.10 8.38
CA ARG A 38 2.44 22.26 9.21
C ARG A 38 3.58 21.95 10.17
N ASN A 39 3.48 20.83 10.91
CA ASN A 39 4.50 20.40 11.86
C ASN A 39 5.85 20.15 11.16
N VAL A 40 5.82 19.57 9.97
CA VAL A 40 7.05 19.33 9.18
C VAL A 40 7.68 20.65 8.74
N LEU A 41 6.89 21.60 8.22
CA LEU A 41 7.40 22.90 7.78
C LEU A 41 7.94 23.72 8.96
N GLU A 42 7.31 23.66 10.13
CA GLU A 42 7.79 24.31 11.35
C GLU A 42 9.15 23.73 11.78
N LYS A 43 9.24 22.41 11.92
CA LYS A 43 10.47 21.72 12.36
C LYS A 43 11.62 21.78 11.37
N THR A 44 11.34 22.00 10.09
CA THR A 44 12.37 22.15 9.04
C THR A 44 12.69 23.61 8.72
N GLU A 45 12.15 24.56 9.49
CA GLU A 45 12.34 26.01 9.28
C GLU A 45 11.90 26.49 7.87
N ASN A 46 10.98 25.78 7.25
CA ASN A 46 10.46 26.08 5.92
C ASN A 46 9.12 26.83 5.95
N LEU A 47 8.59 27.12 7.14
CA LEU A 47 7.38 27.93 7.27
C LEU A 47 7.69 29.39 6.88
N PRO A 48 6.86 30.07 6.06
CA PRO A 48 7.03 31.47 5.75
C PRO A 48 6.97 32.35 7.01
N LYS A 49 7.88 33.33 7.14
CA LYS A 49 7.94 34.20 8.33
C LYS A 49 6.73 35.13 8.46
N ASP A 50 6.07 35.47 7.34
CA ASP A 50 4.96 36.43 7.27
C ASP A 50 3.57 35.79 7.47
N HIS A 51 3.49 34.55 7.95
CA HIS A 51 2.22 33.83 8.15
C HIS A 51 1.32 34.45 9.25
N LYS A 52 1.78 35.50 9.94
CA LYS A 52 1.03 36.10 11.04
C LYS A 52 -0.14 37.03 10.60
N SER A 53 -0.12 37.52 9.37
CA SER A 53 -1.11 38.52 8.87
C SER A 53 -2.30 37.89 8.12
N GLU A 54 -2.16 36.67 7.58
CA GLU A 54 -3.22 35.96 6.82
C GLU A 54 -3.53 34.57 7.39
N LYS A 55 -3.80 34.54 8.70
CA LYS A 55 -3.79 33.32 9.49
C LYS A 55 -4.75 32.23 9.02
N TRP A 56 -5.94 32.57 8.54
CA TRP A 56 -6.96 31.59 8.15
C TRP A 56 -6.72 31.02 6.75
N SER A 57 -6.57 31.89 5.74
CA SER A 57 -6.35 31.45 4.35
C SER A 57 -5.05 30.64 4.19
N PHE A 58 -4.03 30.94 4.97
CA PHE A 58 -2.78 30.20 4.96
C PHE A 58 -2.91 28.80 5.58
N LEU A 59 -3.66 28.67 6.68
CA LEU A 59 -3.90 27.38 7.33
C LEU A 59 -4.77 26.47 6.47
N GLU A 60 -5.83 27.01 5.89
CA GLU A 60 -6.66 26.28 4.91
C GLU A 60 -5.84 25.80 3.73
N ALA A 61 -4.97 26.64 3.15
CA ALA A 61 -4.11 26.24 2.06
C ALA A 61 -3.10 25.14 2.43
N LEU A 62 -2.65 25.07 3.70
CA LEU A 62 -1.81 23.97 4.18
C LEU A 62 -2.61 22.69 4.30
N ASP A 63 -3.82 22.75 4.84
CA ASP A 63 -4.69 21.58 5.02
C ASP A 63 -5.14 21.02 3.67
N ASP A 64 -5.49 21.88 2.72
CA ASP A 64 -5.82 21.49 1.35
C ASP A 64 -4.64 20.80 0.65
N LEU A 65 -3.44 21.38 0.78
CA LEU A 65 -2.23 20.80 0.19
C LEU A 65 -1.84 19.47 0.86
N GLU A 66 -1.97 19.36 2.17
CA GLU A 66 -1.76 18.11 2.89
C GLU A 66 -2.71 17.03 2.40
N THR A 67 -3.99 17.38 2.26
CA THR A 67 -5.04 16.49 1.75
C THR A 67 -4.73 16.03 0.32
N GLU A 68 -4.37 16.96 -0.58
CA GLU A 68 -3.97 16.65 -1.96
C GLU A 68 -2.81 15.63 -2.00
N ILE A 69 -1.76 15.87 -1.19
CA ILE A 69 -0.58 14.99 -1.14
C ILE A 69 -0.92 13.61 -0.58
N LYS A 70 -1.73 13.54 0.48
CA LYS A 70 -2.17 12.26 1.08
C LYS A 70 -3.06 11.48 0.13
N TYR A 71 -3.95 12.14 -0.60
CA TYR A 71 -4.80 11.51 -1.60
C TYR A 71 -3.99 10.86 -2.72
N GLU A 72 -2.99 11.59 -3.29
CA GLU A 72 -2.07 10.99 -4.27
C GLU A 72 -1.38 9.73 -3.72
N GLY A 73 -0.91 9.79 -2.47
CA GLY A 73 -0.27 8.65 -1.82
C GLY A 73 -1.20 7.46 -1.62
N TYR A 74 -2.46 7.73 -1.27
CA TYR A 74 -3.51 6.72 -1.13
C TYR A 74 -3.81 6.02 -2.46
N VAL A 75 -4.09 6.80 -3.51
CA VAL A 75 -4.37 6.27 -4.86
C VAL A 75 -3.24 5.39 -5.36
N LYS A 76 -1.99 5.85 -5.21
CA LYS A 76 -0.82 5.06 -5.64
C LYS A 76 -0.74 3.70 -4.93
N ARG A 77 -0.94 3.67 -3.60
CA ARG A 77 -0.94 2.42 -2.83
C ARG A 77 -2.05 1.50 -3.27
N HIS A 78 -3.25 2.04 -3.42
CA HIS A 78 -4.42 1.26 -3.85
C HIS A 78 -4.24 0.63 -5.23
N LEU A 79 -3.68 1.38 -6.18
CA LEU A 79 -3.34 0.82 -7.50
C LEU A 79 -2.28 -0.28 -7.44
N GLN A 80 -1.29 -0.15 -6.55
CA GLN A 80 -0.29 -1.20 -6.33
C GLN A 80 -0.90 -2.47 -5.71
N GLU A 81 -1.86 -2.33 -4.79
CA GLU A 81 -2.58 -3.45 -4.19
C GLU A 81 -3.44 -4.18 -5.24
N ILE A 82 -4.19 -3.42 -6.07
CA ILE A 82 -4.96 -3.99 -7.18
C ILE A 82 -4.05 -4.77 -8.12
N LYS A 83 -2.94 -4.19 -8.55
CA LYS A 83 -2.00 -4.86 -9.44
C LYS A 83 -1.44 -6.13 -8.82
N LYS A 84 -1.06 -6.09 -7.55
CA LYS A 84 -0.57 -7.28 -6.83
C LYS A 84 -1.64 -8.38 -6.75
N GLN A 85 -2.89 -8.01 -6.56
CA GLN A 85 -4.00 -8.96 -6.55
C GLN A 85 -4.19 -9.59 -7.94
N GLU A 86 -4.19 -8.79 -9.02
CA GLU A 86 -4.25 -9.27 -10.40
C GLU A 86 -3.09 -10.22 -10.73
N ASP A 87 -1.86 -9.84 -10.33
CA ASP A 87 -0.67 -10.68 -10.54
C ASP A 87 -0.83 -12.04 -9.83
N ASN A 88 -1.35 -12.04 -8.59
CA ASN A 88 -1.61 -13.27 -7.85
C ASN A 88 -2.71 -14.13 -8.49
N GLU A 89 -3.78 -13.52 -8.98
CA GLU A 89 -4.86 -14.25 -9.68
C GLU A 89 -4.37 -14.91 -10.97
N ASN A 90 -3.40 -14.29 -11.66
CA ASN A 90 -2.82 -14.80 -12.89
C ASN A 90 -1.73 -15.87 -12.68
N LEU A 91 -1.29 -16.10 -11.44
CA LEU A 91 -0.36 -17.20 -11.15
C LEU A 91 -0.93 -18.54 -11.59
N LYS A 92 -0.11 -19.32 -12.27
CA LYS A 92 -0.51 -20.62 -12.80
C LYS A 92 -0.44 -21.70 -11.76
N ILE A 93 -1.38 -22.64 -11.86
CA ILE A 93 -1.40 -23.90 -11.12
C ILE A 93 -1.08 -25.02 -12.09
N ASP A 94 -0.16 -25.92 -11.71
CA ASP A 94 0.14 -27.09 -12.54
C ASP A 94 -1.09 -28.01 -12.61
N LYS A 95 -1.45 -28.44 -13.82
CA LYS A 95 -2.59 -29.35 -14.09
C LYS A 95 -2.47 -30.70 -13.37
N ASN A 96 -1.23 -31.11 -13.04
CA ASN A 96 -0.94 -32.35 -12.34
C ASN A 96 -0.89 -32.18 -10.82
N THR A 97 -1.27 -31.01 -10.29
CA THR A 97 -1.29 -30.76 -8.85
C THR A 97 -2.18 -31.79 -8.13
N ASN A 98 -1.59 -32.48 -7.17
CA ASN A 98 -2.33 -33.41 -6.30
C ASN A 98 -2.79 -32.70 -5.04
N TYR A 99 -4.03 -32.19 -5.05
CA TYR A 99 -4.60 -31.40 -3.95
C TYR A 99 -4.77 -32.20 -2.65
N SER A 100 -4.85 -33.54 -2.72
CA SER A 100 -4.97 -34.43 -1.54
C SER A 100 -3.73 -34.41 -0.64
N LEU A 101 -2.59 -33.93 -1.14
CA LEU A 101 -1.36 -33.80 -0.35
C LEU A 101 -1.38 -32.58 0.59
N PHE A 102 -2.33 -31.67 0.43
CA PHE A 102 -2.40 -30.44 1.20
C PHE A 102 -3.40 -30.56 2.36
N SER A 103 -2.92 -31.06 3.48
CA SER A 103 -3.73 -31.41 4.66
C SER A 103 -4.51 -30.22 5.27
N SER A 104 -4.11 -28.99 4.96
CA SER A 104 -4.76 -27.77 5.45
C SER A 104 -5.84 -27.22 4.51
N LEU A 105 -6.10 -27.87 3.37
CA LEU A 105 -7.26 -27.58 2.54
C LEU A 105 -8.51 -28.25 3.11
N SER A 106 -9.66 -27.59 2.92
CA SER A 106 -10.94 -28.24 3.23
C SER A 106 -11.21 -29.42 2.31
N ASN A 107 -11.93 -30.43 2.81
CA ASN A 107 -12.27 -31.59 2.00
C ASN A 107 -13.07 -31.22 0.75
N GLU A 108 -13.96 -30.24 0.88
CA GLU A 108 -14.74 -29.71 -0.24
C GLU A 108 -13.83 -29.05 -1.29
N ALA A 109 -12.86 -28.23 -0.85
CA ALA A 109 -11.89 -27.61 -1.75
C ALA A 109 -11.05 -28.66 -2.48
N ILE A 110 -10.57 -29.69 -1.80
CA ILE A 110 -9.81 -30.79 -2.42
C ILE A 110 -10.64 -31.47 -3.52
N GLU A 111 -11.90 -31.79 -3.22
CA GLU A 111 -12.80 -32.43 -4.20
C GLU A 111 -13.02 -31.51 -5.42
N LYS A 112 -13.40 -30.26 -5.19
CA LYS A 112 -13.71 -29.30 -6.25
C LYS A 112 -12.50 -28.94 -7.12
N LEU A 113 -11.34 -28.69 -6.50
CA LEU A 113 -10.09 -28.40 -7.22
C LEU A 113 -9.61 -29.61 -8.03
N SER A 114 -9.76 -30.81 -7.51
CA SER A 114 -9.39 -32.05 -8.22
C SER A 114 -10.29 -32.33 -9.41
N LEU A 115 -11.58 -31.97 -9.32
CA LEU A 115 -12.56 -32.14 -10.40
C LEU A 115 -12.36 -31.08 -11.50
N VAL A 116 -12.23 -29.80 -11.14
CA VAL A 116 -12.19 -28.68 -12.09
C VAL A 116 -10.80 -28.49 -12.69
N LYS A 117 -9.73 -28.77 -11.92
CA LYS A 117 -8.32 -28.57 -12.31
C LYS A 117 -8.06 -27.17 -12.87
N PRO A 118 -8.23 -26.12 -12.07
CA PRO A 118 -8.07 -24.75 -12.50
C PRO A 118 -6.63 -24.48 -12.96
N GLU A 119 -6.45 -23.64 -13.98
CA GLU A 119 -5.14 -23.28 -14.54
C GLU A 119 -4.48 -22.10 -13.77
N THR A 120 -5.28 -21.31 -13.05
CA THR A 120 -4.80 -20.14 -12.29
C THR A 120 -5.45 -20.07 -10.93
N PHE A 121 -4.81 -19.32 -10.01
CA PHE A 121 -5.38 -19.07 -8.67
C PHE A 121 -6.68 -18.28 -8.74
N GLY A 122 -6.84 -17.35 -9.71
CA GLY A 122 -8.09 -16.65 -9.93
C GLY A 122 -9.23 -17.59 -10.33
N GLN A 123 -8.99 -18.55 -11.22
CA GLN A 123 -9.96 -19.57 -11.56
C GLN A 123 -10.32 -20.44 -10.35
N ALA A 124 -9.31 -20.86 -9.57
CA ALA A 124 -9.52 -21.65 -8.35
C ALA A 124 -10.43 -20.92 -7.35
N GLY A 125 -10.21 -19.63 -7.15
CA GLY A 125 -10.99 -18.80 -6.22
C GLY A 125 -12.45 -18.58 -6.63
N ARG A 126 -12.79 -18.79 -7.92
CA ARG A 126 -14.16 -18.67 -8.43
C ARG A 126 -14.95 -19.97 -8.35
N ILE A 127 -14.32 -21.07 -7.94
CA ILE A 127 -15.00 -22.36 -7.79
C ILE A 127 -15.85 -22.34 -6.53
N SER A 128 -17.15 -22.64 -6.66
CA SER A 128 -18.04 -22.79 -5.51
C SER A 128 -17.56 -23.93 -4.59
N GLY A 129 -17.39 -23.66 -3.29
CA GLY A 129 -16.84 -24.59 -2.32
C GLY A 129 -15.35 -24.42 -2.05
N VAL A 130 -14.68 -23.50 -2.76
CA VAL A 130 -13.29 -23.09 -2.46
C VAL A 130 -13.31 -21.74 -1.77
N SER A 131 -12.84 -21.68 -0.53
CA SER A 131 -12.81 -20.46 0.28
C SER A 131 -11.56 -19.61 0.02
N PRO A 132 -11.57 -18.30 0.38
CA PRO A 132 -10.35 -17.49 0.35
C PRO A 132 -9.20 -18.05 1.22
N SER A 133 -9.55 -18.76 2.30
CA SER A 133 -8.58 -19.46 3.16
C SER A 133 -7.93 -20.63 2.43
N ASP A 134 -8.69 -21.40 1.66
CA ASP A 134 -8.16 -22.49 0.85
C ASP A 134 -7.20 -21.96 -0.23
N ILE A 135 -7.54 -20.84 -0.88
CA ILE A 135 -6.66 -20.19 -1.87
C ILE A 135 -5.36 -19.72 -1.21
N SER A 136 -5.43 -19.07 -0.03
CA SER A 136 -4.23 -18.62 0.69
C SER A 136 -3.34 -19.82 1.07
N THR A 137 -3.94 -20.90 1.52
CA THR A 137 -3.24 -22.16 1.84
C THR A 137 -2.57 -22.74 0.60
N LEU A 138 -3.29 -22.82 -0.51
CA LEU A 138 -2.77 -23.34 -1.78
C LEU A 138 -1.59 -22.51 -2.29
N MET A 139 -1.66 -21.18 -2.20
CA MET A 139 -0.56 -20.27 -2.53
C MET A 139 0.69 -20.57 -1.71
N ILE A 140 0.54 -20.76 -0.38
CA ILE A 140 1.65 -21.06 0.51
C ILE A 140 2.34 -22.37 0.10
N TYR A 141 1.58 -23.39 -0.23
CA TYR A 141 2.14 -24.68 -0.62
C TYR A 141 2.81 -24.68 -2.00
N LEU A 142 2.20 -24.01 -2.98
CA LEU A 142 2.69 -24.07 -4.36
C LEU A 142 3.78 -23.03 -4.68
N LEU A 143 3.86 -21.92 -3.92
CA LEU A 143 4.84 -20.86 -4.17
C LEU A 143 6.08 -20.96 -3.24
N LYS A 144 6.08 -21.85 -2.26
CA LYS A 144 7.23 -22.08 -1.36
C LYS A 144 8.23 -23.15 -1.86
N ASN A 145 7.91 -23.82 -2.97
CA ASN A 145 8.80 -24.87 -3.52
C ASN A 145 9.50 -24.37 -4.78
#